data_88041b80d90a14d36341871d46fae67b
#
_entry.id   88041b80d90a14d36341871d46fae67b
#
_cell.length_a   1.000
_cell.length_b   1.000
_cell.length_c   1.000
_cell.angle_alpha   90.00
_cell.angle_beta   90.00
_cell.angle_gamma   90.00
#
_symmetry.space_group_name_H-M   'P 1'
#
loop_
_entity.id
_entity.type
_entity.pdbx_description
1 polymer ?
#
loop_
_entity_poly.entity_id
_entity_poly.type
_entity_poly.pdbx_seq_one_letter_code
_entity_poly.pdbx_strand_id
1 'polypeptide(L)'
;RFETDKEKLRQIIRKTMNESFTVEDFAQKLLQYGVTVKESRGRFSYLTPDRTKPITARKLGDSFDKAAVLAALEQNALRSEHTLTSNDGIPLDRTLSSNEGASDRHTPKQSAPQTPSIGRMVDREAKRAEGKGIGYDRWASMHNLKAWSKTFMYLQEHDLLSPDKLFAAVNAAGAEAREARSRYDAAAAKVTDKKAMLEAMDNYRNTYPVIKEYRMIRKEKDKQKFYAAHEADFIINDAAKRQLDKLGAPKQLPKRKEVVAEIQSLISLKNECYNDYREKSDRLHELMTMQRNYQMSMPQPKRGRSHEQER
;
A
#
# COMPACT_ATOMS: atom_id res chain seq x y z
N ARG A 1 5.17 -46.75 1.17
CA ARG A 1 6.00 -45.52 0.98
C ARG A 1 5.93 -44.68 2.26
N PHE A 2 7.05 -44.57 2.96
CA PHE A 2 7.13 -43.71 4.14
C PHE A 2 7.07 -42.26 3.68
N GLU A 3 6.03 -41.51 4.09
CA GLU A 3 5.95 -40.07 3.87
C GLU A 3 6.99 -39.38 4.74
N THR A 4 7.86 -38.61 4.12
CA THR A 4 8.86 -37.83 4.85
C THR A 4 8.16 -36.60 5.49
N ASP A 5 8.67 -36.10 6.63
CA ASP A 5 8.14 -34.91 7.31
C ASP A 5 8.04 -33.70 6.37
N LYS A 6 8.91 -33.60 5.38
CA LYS A 6 8.84 -32.56 4.36
C LYS A 6 7.65 -32.73 3.42
N GLU A 7 7.26 -33.96 3.11
CA GLU A 7 6.10 -34.20 2.24
C GLU A 7 4.79 -33.89 2.97
N LYS A 8 4.69 -34.30 4.24
CA LYS A 8 3.58 -33.91 5.09
C LYS A 8 3.43 -32.38 5.17
N LEU A 9 4.56 -31.67 5.36
CA LEU A 9 4.56 -30.20 5.39
C LEU A 9 4.11 -29.61 4.05
N ARG A 10 4.56 -30.15 2.91
CA ARG A 10 4.12 -29.71 1.57
C ARG A 10 2.60 -29.91 1.39
N GLN A 11 2.05 -31.01 1.83
CA GLN A 11 0.61 -31.28 1.75
C GLN A 11 -0.18 -30.29 2.59
N ILE A 12 0.25 -30.02 3.82
CA ILE A 12 -0.37 -29.02 4.70
C ILE A 12 -0.35 -27.64 4.03
N ILE A 13 0.80 -27.22 3.51
CA ILE A 13 0.94 -25.91 2.84
C ILE A 13 0.05 -25.83 1.60
N ARG A 14 0.00 -26.86 0.75
CA ARG A 14 -0.88 -26.88 -0.43
C ARG A 14 -2.35 -26.80 -0.05
N LYS A 15 -2.76 -27.56 0.97
CA LYS A 15 -4.15 -27.56 1.46
C LYS A 15 -4.54 -26.17 1.96
N THR A 16 -3.76 -25.60 2.86
CA THR A 16 -4.02 -24.25 3.42
C THR A 16 -3.96 -23.16 2.35
N MET A 17 -3.05 -23.29 1.37
CA MET A 17 -2.92 -22.35 0.27
C MET A 17 -4.18 -22.36 -0.63
N ASN A 18 -4.78 -23.53 -0.90
CA ASN A 18 -6.00 -23.66 -1.69
C ASN A 18 -7.26 -23.16 -0.96
N GLU A 19 -7.25 -23.17 0.36
CA GLU A 19 -8.38 -22.79 1.22
C GLU A 19 -8.31 -21.32 1.69
N SER A 20 -7.24 -20.60 1.38
CA SER A 20 -6.99 -19.26 1.89
C SER A 20 -7.09 -18.19 0.80
N PHE A 21 -7.52 -16.98 1.21
CA PHE A 21 -7.69 -15.83 0.32
C PHE A 21 -6.71 -14.70 0.64
N THR A 22 -6.19 -14.63 1.88
CA THR A 22 -5.22 -13.63 2.33
C THR A 22 -4.02 -14.30 3.01
N VAL A 23 -2.93 -13.55 3.15
CA VAL A 23 -1.72 -14.06 3.82
C VAL A 23 -1.97 -14.33 5.29
N GLU A 24 -2.77 -13.48 5.93
CA GLU A 24 -3.16 -13.60 7.33
C GLU A 24 -3.99 -14.86 7.55
N ASP A 25 -4.98 -15.11 6.69
CA ASP A 25 -5.81 -16.32 6.71
C ASP A 25 -4.97 -17.58 6.49
N PHE A 26 -4.04 -17.52 5.53
CA PHE A 26 -3.08 -18.59 5.27
C PHE A 26 -2.20 -18.89 6.50
N ALA A 27 -1.68 -17.86 7.15
CA ALA A 27 -0.85 -18.01 8.35
C ALA A 27 -1.66 -18.59 9.53
N GLN A 28 -2.91 -18.13 9.72
CA GLN A 28 -3.82 -18.65 10.74
C GLN A 28 -4.17 -20.13 10.53
N LYS A 29 -4.49 -20.51 9.30
CA LYS A 29 -4.79 -21.92 8.97
C LYS A 29 -3.58 -22.82 9.12
N LEU A 30 -2.39 -22.35 8.74
CA LEU A 30 -1.13 -23.07 9.01
C LEU A 30 -0.89 -23.28 10.51
N LEU A 31 -1.20 -22.27 11.32
CA LEU A 31 -1.06 -22.35 12.78
C LEU A 31 -1.98 -23.42 13.39
N GLN A 32 -3.18 -23.68 12.83
CA GLN A 32 -4.06 -24.77 13.23
C GLN A 32 -3.41 -26.15 13.06
N TYR A 33 -2.49 -26.30 12.10
CA TYR A 33 -1.68 -27.49 11.91
C TYR A 33 -0.35 -27.45 12.67
N GLY A 34 -0.17 -26.46 13.58
CA GLY A 34 1.07 -26.28 14.35
C GLY A 34 2.24 -25.72 13.52
N VAL A 35 2.00 -25.26 12.30
CA VAL A 35 3.05 -24.73 11.42
C VAL A 35 3.04 -23.22 11.47
N THR A 36 4.17 -22.62 11.86
CA THR A 36 4.35 -21.17 11.86
C THR A 36 5.09 -20.71 10.61
N VAL A 37 4.51 -19.75 9.89
CA VAL A 37 5.15 -19.07 8.76
C VAL A 37 5.97 -17.89 9.28
N LYS A 38 7.21 -17.76 8.82
CA LYS A 38 8.08 -16.59 9.08
C LYS A 38 8.56 -16.03 7.76
N GLU A 39 8.51 -14.73 7.64
CA GLU A 39 9.08 -14.01 6.50
C GLU A 39 10.47 -13.46 6.87
N SER A 40 11.45 -13.75 6.03
CA SER A 40 12.80 -13.18 6.16
C SER A 40 13.37 -12.91 4.77
N ARG A 41 13.84 -11.66 4.56
CA ARG A 41 14.45 -11.24 3.29
C ARG A 41 13.56 -11.49 2.06
N GLY A 42 12.24 -11.27 2.20
CA GLY A 42 11.27 -11.44 1.13
C GLY A 42 10.93 -12.89 0.79
N ARG A 43 11.29 -13.87 1.65
CA ARG A 43 11.02 -15.31 1.46
C ARG A 43 10.31 -15.90 2.66
N PHE A 44 9.48 -16.89 2.41
CA PHE A 44 8.84 -17.67 3.48
C PHE A 44 9.74 -18.80 4.00
N SER A 45 9.60 -19.06 5.28
CA SER A 45 10.14 -20.21 5.97
C SER A 45 9.09 -20.75 6.93
N TYR A 46 9.04 -22.06 7.08
CA TYR A 46 8.00 -22.80 7.79
C TYR A 46 8.61 -23.52 8.98
N LEU A 47 8.09 -23.25 10.18
CA LEU A 47 8.52 -23.91 11.41
C LEU A 47 7.44 -24.88 11.86
N THR A 48 7.77 -26.15 11.96
CA THR A 48 6.91 -27.20 12.51
C THR A 48 7.19 -27.41 14.00
N PRO A 49 6.22 -27.93 14.80
CA PRO A 49 6.40 -28.11 16.26
C PRO A 49 7.59 -29.01 16.62
N ASP A 50 7.90 -29.98 15.78
CA ASP A 50 8.97 -30.96 16.00
C ASP A 50 10.38 -30.43 15.68
N ARG A 51 10.51 -29.16 15.29
CA ARG A 51 11.77 -28.58 14.84
C ARG A 51 12.10 -27.28 15.51
N THR A 52 13.36 -27.10 15.85
CA THR A 52 13.90 -25.85 16.38
C THR A 52 14.31 -24.86 15.29
N LYS A 53 14.56 -25.34 14.05
CA LYS A 53 14.98 -24.50 12.91
C LYS A 53 13.95 -24.54 11.80
N PRO A 54 13.53 -23.38 11.25
CA PRO A 54 12.56 -23.32 10.17
C PRO A 54 13.12 -23.92 8.87
N ILE A 55 12.24 -24.53 8.09
CA ILE A 55 12.54 -25.04 6.76
C ILE A 55 12.26 -23.89 5.77
N THR A 56 13.27 -23.48 5.01
CA THR A 56 13.11 -22.44 3.98
C THR A 56 12.27 -22.96 2.82
N ALA A 57 11.44 -22.11 2.21
CA ALA A 57 10.63 -22.44 1.05
C ALA A 57 11.45 -23.09 -0.08
N ARG A 58 12.67 -22.63 -0.32
CA ARG A 58 13.60 -23.19 -1.30
C ARG A 58 13.89 -24.69 -1.10
N LYS A 59 13.86 -25.20 0.14
CA LYS A 59 14.05 -26.62 0.44
C LYS A 59 12.78 -27.45 0.23
N LEU A 60 11.64 -26.80 0.11
CA LEU A 60 10.34 -27.43 -0.16
C LEU A 60 9.98 -27.39 -1.64
N GLY A 61 10.53 -26.46 -2.41
CA GLY A 61 10.28 -26.24 -3.83
C GLY A 61 9.76 -24.83 -4.11
N ASP A 62 9.90 -24.37 -5.34
CA ASP A 62 9.59 -22.99 -5.75
C ASP A 62 8.09 -22.65 -5.59
N SER A 63 7.21 -23.66 -5.65
CA SER A 63 5.76 -23.49 -5.43
C SER A 63 5.37 -23.07 -4.00
N PHE A 64 6.31 -23.09 -3.06
CA PHE A 64 6.10 -22.76 -1.65
C PHE A 64 6.77 -21.45 -1.25
N ASP A 65 7.39 -20.75 -2.21
CA ASP A 65 7.99 -19.43 -1.96
C ASP A 65 6.90 -18.36 -1.91
N LYS A 66 7.23 -17.23 -1.30
CA LYS A 66 6.30 -16.11 -1.08
C LYS A 66 5.56 -15.70 -2.36
N ALA A 67 6.28 -15.59 -3.47
CA ALA A 67 5.68 -15.19 -4.75
C ALA A 67 4.62 -16.19 -5.24
N ALA A 68 4.90 -17.51 -5.15
CA ALA A 68 3.97 -18.55 -5.57
C ALA A 68 2.74 -18.63 -4.65
N VAL A 69 2.95 -18.49 -3.34
CA VAL A 69 1.85 -18.47 -2.36
C VAL A 69 0.94 -17.27 -2.61
N LEU A 70 1.49 -16.06 -2.77
CA LEU A 70 0.71 -14.86 -3.06
C LEU A 70 -0.11 -14.98 -4.34
N ALA A 71 0.48 -15.50 -5.42
CA ALA A 71 -0.22 -15.72 -6.68
C ALA A 71 -1.39 -16.72 -6.53
N ALA A 72 -1.22 -17.77 -5.74
CA ALA A 72 -2.29 -18.73 -5.48
C ALA A 72 -3.44 -18.14 -4.66
N LEU A 73 -3.13 -17.37 -3.62
CA LEU A 73 -4.13 -16.67 -2.80
C LEU A 73 -4.93 -15.65 -3.62
N GLU A 74 -4.25 -14.90 -4.50
CA GLU A 74 -4.89 -13.96 -5.42
C GLU A 74 -5.83 -14.66 -6.40
N GLN A 75 -5.42 -15.80 -6.97
CA GLN A 75 -6.30 -16.61 -7.82
C GLN A 75 -7.53 -17.13 -7.07
N ASN A 76 -7.38 -17.51 -5.81
CA ASN A 76 -8.50 -17.96 -4.99
C ASN A 76 -9.48 -16.82 -4.72
N ALA A 77 -8.98 -15.61 -4.41
CA ALA A 77 -9.81 -14.42 -4.22
C ALA A 77 -10.62 -14.10 -5.48
N LEU A 78 -10.00 -14.10 -6.65
CA LEU A 78 -10.68 -13.89 -7.93
C LEU A 78 -11.73 -14.96 -8.24
N ARG A 79 -11.48 -16.23 -7.89
CA ARG A 79 -12.46 -17.31 -8.04
C ARG A 79 -13.67 -17.14 -7.14
N SER A 80 -13.48 -16.67 -5.91
CA SER A 80 -14.59 -16.41 -4.97
C SER A 80 -15.48 -15.25 -5.44
N GLU A 81 -14.91 -14.22 -6.04
CA GLU A 81 -15.66 -13.11 -6.64
C GLU A 81 -16.50 -13.59 -7.85
N HIS A 82 -15.95 -14.48 -8.68
CA HIS A 82 -16.67 -15.01 -9.85
C HIS A 82 -17.81 -15.96 -9.48
N THR A 83 -17.73 -16.62 -8.32
CA THR A 83 -18.81 -17.53 -7.83
C THR A 83 -19.96 -16.74 -7.21
N LEU A 84 -19.75 -15.52 -6.74
CA LEU A 84 -20.77 -14.64 -6.16
C LEU A 84 -21.56 -13.84 -7.19
N THR A 85 -21.12 -13.79 -8.45
CA THR A 85 -21.81 -13.10 -9.54
C THR A 85 -22.77 -13.98 -10.36
N SER A 86 -22.91 -15.25 -10.02
CA SER A 86 -23.74 -16.21 -10.78
C SER A 86 -25.05 -16.61 -10.11
N ASN A 87 -25.46 -15.96 -9.01
CA ASN A 87 -26.80 -16.18 -8.44
C ASN A 87 -27.49 -14.84 -8.20
N ASP A 88 -28.63 -14.67 -8.88
CA ASP A 88 -29.59 -13.59 -8.72
C ASP A 88 -29.93 -13.34 -7.24
N GLY A 89 -29.56 -12.18 -6.73
CA GLY A 89 -29.95 -11.74 -5.39
C GLY A 89 -29.06 -10.58 -4.95
N ILE A 90 -29.65 -9.40 -4.94
CA ILE A 90 -29.08 -8.14 -4.43
C ILE A 90 -28.27 -8.38 -3.16
N PRO A 91 -26.94 -8.16 -3.13
CA PRO A 91 -26.23 -8.19 -1.86
C PRO A 91 -26.54 -6.89 -1.10
N LEU A 92 -27.19 -7.03 0.04
CA LEU A 92 -27.22 -5.98 1.05
C LEU A 92 -25.78 -5.70 1.47
N ASP A 93 -25.33 -4.51 1.10
CA ASP A 93 -24.11 -3.85 1.57
C ASP A 93 -24.08 -3.81 3.11
N ARG A 94 -23.27 -4.64 3.73
CA ARG A 94 -23.05 -4.69 5.18
C ARG A 94 -21.58 -4.76 5.56
N THR A 95 -20.72 -4.04 4.84
CA THR A 95 -19.31 -3.82 5.26
C THR A 95 -18.80 -2.44 4.86
N LEU A 96 -19.48 -1.40 5.34
CA LEU A 96 -18.90 -0.07 5.47
C LEU A 96 -19.00 0.37 6.92
N SER A 97 -18.36 -0.37 7.83
CA SER A 97 -18.13 0.14 9.18
C SER A 97 -16.74 -0.27 9.65
N SER A 98 -15.97 0.76 9.93
CA SER A 98 -14.79 0.79 10.80
C SER A 98 -13.64 -0.18 10.50
N ASN A 99 -12.64 0.33 9.76
CA ASN A 99 -11.26 0.33 10.24
C ASN A 99 -10.44 1.39 9.46
N GLU A 100 -10.47 2.60 9.94
CA GLU A 100 -9.44 3.59 9.64
C GLU A 100 -8.29 3.34 10.59
N GLY A 101 -7.15 2.96 10.03
CA GLY A 101 -5.90 2.96 10.76
C GLY A 101 -5.02 1.76 10.49
N ALA A 102 -4.41 1.67 9.31
CA ALA A 102 -3.08 1.10 9.12
C ALA A 102 -2.66 1.15 7.65
N SER A 103 -1.70 2.01 7.38
CA SER A 103 -0.63 1.82 6.37
C SER A 103 -1.01 1.12 5.07
N ASP A 104 -1.45 1.93 4.12
CA ASP A 104 -1.65 1.58 2.71
C ASP A 104 -0.31 1.19 2.04
N ARG A 105 -0.02 -0.11 2.04
CA ARG A 105 1.07 -0.71 1.23
C ARG A 105 0.59 -2.02 0.64
N HIS A 106 -0.32 -1.97 -0.33
CA HIS A 106 -0.43 -3.04 -1.33
C HIS A 106 -1.48 -2.67 -2.40
N THR A 107 -1.00 -2.12 -3.50
CA THR A 107 -1.69 -2.21 -4.79
C THR A 107 -0.95 -3.21 -5.67
N PRO A 108 -1.64 -4.05 -6.47
CA PRO A 108 -1.02 -5.06 -7.31
C PRO A 108 -0.16 -4.39 -8.38
N LYS A 109 1.10 -4.82 -8.48
CA LYS A 109 2.00 -4.51 -9.58
C LYS A 109 1.40 -5.06 -10.88
N GLN A 110 0.71 -4.24 -11.64
CA GLN A 110 0.70 -4.42 -13.08
C GLN A 110 2.11 -4.10 -13.57
N SER A 111 2.79 -5.11 -14.11
CA SER A 111 4.12 -5.02 -14.66
C SER A 111 4.11 -4.17 -15.92
N ALA A 112 4.38 -2.87 -15.77
CA ALA A 112 5.02 -2.12 -16.84
C ALA A 112 6.41 -2.73 -17.09
N PRO A 113 6.96 -2.65 -18.33
CA PRO A 113 8.28 -3.20 -18.64
C PRO A 113 9.29 -2.59 -17.67
N GLN A 114 9.81 -3.43 -16.76
CA GLN A 114 10.79 -3.01 -15.77
C GLN A 114 12.08 -2.71 -16.52
N THR A 115 12.34 -1.44 -16.78
CA THR A 115 13.72 -1.00 -16.98
C THR A 115 14.49 -1.48 -15.75
N PRO A 116 15.60 -2.23 -15.92
CA PRO A 116 16.30 -2.80 -14.79
C PRO A 116 16.76 -1.66 -13.88
N SER A 117 16.19 -1.60 -12.68
CA SER A 117 16.45 -0.55 -11.70
C SER A 117 17.95 -0.39 -11.51
N ILE A 118 18.43 0.84 -11.58
CA ILE A 118 19.85 1.17 -11.40
C ILE A 118 20.19 0.93 -9.94
N GLY A 119 21.09 -0.03 -9.69
CA GLY A 119 21.50 -0.36 -8.34
C GLY A 119 22.28 0.80 -7.70
N ARG A 120 22.04 1.03 -6.40
CA ARG A 120 22.80 2.00 -5.61
C ARG A 120 24.20 1.47 -5.32
N MET A 121 25.24 2.26 -5.58
CA MET A 121 26.60 1.92 -5.23
C MET A 121 26.79 1.84 -3.70
N VAL A 122 27.66 0.94 -3.27
CA VAL A 122 27.99 0.70 -1.87
C VAL A 122 29.32 1.39 -1.53
N ASP A 123 29.35 2.11 -0.42
CA ASP A 123 30.58 2.66 0.11
C ASP A 123 31.45 1.53 0.70
N ARG A 124 32.53 1.19 -0.03
CA ARG A 124 33.40 0.08 0.32
C ARG A 124 34.27 0.39 1.55
N GLU A 125 34.69 1.65 1.69
CA GLU A 125 35.54 2.07 2.81
C GLU A 125 34.72 2.04 4.12
N ALA A 126 33.55 2.63 4.12
CA ALA A 126 32.65 2.55 5.25
C ALA A 126 32.33 1.09 5.65
N LYS A 127 32.11 0.21 4.64
CA LYS A 127 31.83 -1.21 4.91
C LYS A 127 33.04 -2.01 5.43
N ARG A 128 34.24 -1.64 5.04
CA ARG A 128 35.47 -2.20 5.63
C ARG A 128 35.65 -1.75 7.09
N ALA A 129 35.37 -0.47 7.40
CA ALA A 129 35.38 0.03 8.76
C ALA A 129 34.36 -0.68 9.67
N GLU A 130 33.22 -1.12 9.11
CA GLU A 130 32.22 -1.96 9.79
C GLU A 130 32.67 -3.44 9.97
N GLY A 131 33.90 -3.81 9.58
CA GLY A 131 34.45 -5.16 9.72
C GLY A 131 33.97 -6.16 8.63
N LYS A 132 33.45 -5.69 7.49
CA LYS A 132 33.11 -6.59 6.37
C LYS A 132 34.37 -7.15 5.72
N GLY A 133 34.41 -8.48 5.56
CA GLY A 133 35.57 -9.19 5.05
C GLY A 133 35.82 -9.04 3.54
N ILE A 134 36.95 -9.59 3.06
CA ILE A 134 37.43 -9.51 1.67
C ILE A 134 36.40 -10.03 0.65
N GLY A 135 35.62 -11.06 1.00
CA GLY A 135 34.57 -11.57 0.12
C GLY A 135 33.47 -10.54 -0.16
N TYR A 136 33.06 -9.79 0.86
CA TYR A 136 32.13 -8.67 0.70
C TYR A 136 32.72 -7.55 -0.16
N ASP A 137 33.98 -7.21 0.03
CA ASP A 137 34.65 -6.16 -0.73
C ASP A 137 34.73 -6.50 -2.23
N ARG A 138 35.05 -7.74 -2.59
CA ARG A 138 35.02 -8.22 -3.98
C ARG A 138 33.62 -8.13 -4.58
N TRP A 139 32.61 -8.58 -3.83
CA TRP A 139 31.21 -8.48 -4.27
C TRP A 139 30.81 -7.02 -4.47
N ALA A 140 31.11 -6.14 -3.51
CA ALA A 140 30.80 -4.71 -3.58
C ALA A 140 31.50 -4.03 -4.77
N SER A 141 32.75 -4.42 -5.09
CA SER A 141 33.46 -3.94 -6.26
C SER A 141 32.73 -4.26 -7.57
N MET A 142 32.33 -5.53 -7.74
CA MET A 142 31.59 -5.97 -8.93
C MET A 142 30.19 -5.33 -8.99
N HIS A 143 29.52 -5.22 -7.85
CA HIS A 143 28.24 -4.55 -7.76
C HIS A 143 28.34 -3.07 -8.17
N ASN A 144 29.32 -2.36 -7.63
CA ASN A 144 29.55 -0.94 -7.94
C ASN A 144 29.90 -0.74 -9.42
N LEU A 145 30.72 -1.61 -10.01
CA LEU A 145 31.03 -1.55 -11.43
C LEU A 145 29.78 -1.68 -12.31
N LYS A 146 28.92 -2.65 -11.99
CA LYS A 146 27.63 -2.82 -12.70
C LYS A 146 26.68 -1.62 -12.50
N ALA A 147 26.58 -1.12 -11.28
CA ALA A 147 25.75 0.03 -10.97
C ALA A 147 26.24 1.29 -11.68
N TRP A 148 27.57 1.50 -11.68
CA TRP A 148 28.20 2.63 -12.35
C TRP A 148 28.03 2.55 -13.87
N SER A 149 28.29 1.39 -14.47
CA SER A 149 28.10 1.22 -15.93
C SER A 149 26.69 1.59 -16.37
N LYS A 150 25.65 1.09 -15.67
CA LYS A 150 24.27 1.45 -15.96
C LYS A 150 24.00 2.94 -15.76
N THR A 151 24.50 3.51 -14.67
CA THR A 151 24.38 4.95 -14.40
C THR A 151 25.01 5.76 -15.54
N PHE A 152 26.24 5.44 -15.92
CA PHE A 152 26.95 6.16 -16.96
C PHE A 152 26.24 6.08 -18.33
N MET A 153 25.79 4.90 -18.72
CA MET A 153 25.06 4.72 -19.97
C MET A 153 23.76 5.56 -19.99
N TYR A 154 23.01 5.55 -18.91
CA TYR A 154 21.80 6.36 -18.80
C TYR A 154 22.10 7.86 -18.86
N LEU A 155 23.09 8.32 -18.11
CA LEU A 155 23.48 9.74 -18.10
C LEU A 155 23.99 10.21 -19.48
N GLN A 156 24.68 9.33 -20.21
CA GLN A 156 25.13 9.60 -21.56
C GLN A 156 23.96 9.66 -22.56
N GLU A 157 23.05 8.72 -22.49
CA GLU A 157 21.88 8.63 -23.37
C GLU A 157 20.95 9.86 -23.22
N HIS A 158 20.85 10.39 -22.00
CA HIS A 158 19.98 11.52 -21.68
C HIS A 158 20.71 12.88 -21.59
N ASP A 159 21.97 12.95 -22.01
CA ASP A 159 22.81 14.16 -21.93
C ASP A 159 22.92 14.77 -20.51
N LEU A 160 22.97 13.91 -19.50
CA LEU A 160 23.03 14.28 -18.08
C LEU A 160 24.42 14.07 -17.43
N LEU A 161 25.48 13.95 -18.23
CA LEU A 161 26.86 13.79 -17.72
C LEU A 161 27.39 15.02 -16.98
N SER A 162 26.84 16.20 -17.28
CA SER A 162 27.18 17.41 -16.54
C SER A 162 26.53 17.41 -15.16
N PRO A 163 27.26 17.69 -14.05
CA PRO A 163 26.70 17.81 -12.72
C PRO A 163 25.51 18.77 -12.65
N ASP A 164 25.59 19.90 -13.32
CA ASP A 164 24.54 20.93 -13.33
C ASP A 164 23.28 20.44 -14.03
N LYS A 165 23.43 19.74 -15.17
CA LYS A 165 22.31 19.16 -15.89
C LYS A 165 21.63 18.07 -15.07
N LEU A 166 22.41 17.20 -14.43
CA LEU A 166 21.88 16.15 -13.56
C LEU A 166 21.15 16.73 -12.35
N PHE A 167 21.72 17.75 -11.72
CA PHE A 167 21.08 18.44 -10.59
C PHE A 167 19.77 19.12 -11.03
N ALA A 168 19.76 19.78 -12.16
CA ALA A 168 18.57 20.40 -12.73
C ALA A 168 17.48 19.34 -13.03
N ALA A 169 17.86 18.17 -13.60
CA ALA A 169 16.95 17.07 -13.88
C ALA A 169 16.34 16.48 -12.60
N VAL A 170 17.14 16.30 -11.54
CA VAL A 170 16.63 15.83 -10.22
C VAL A 170 15.65 16.85 -9.62
N ASN A 171 15.98 18.14 -9.70
CA ASN A 171 15.07 19.19 -9.19
C ASN A 171 13.77 19.26 -9.98
N ALA A 172 13.81 19.16 -11.30
CA ALA A 172 12.63 19.13 -12.16
C ALA A 172 11.75 17.90 -11.83
N ALA A 173 12.33 16.70 -11.78
CA ALA A 173 11.61 15.49 -11.39
C ALA A 173 11.02 15.59 -9.98
N GLY A 174 11.74 16.24 -9.06
CA GLY A 174 11.24 16.53 -7.71
C GLY A 174 10.04 17.47 -7.70
N ALA A 175 10.01 18.47 -8.57
CA ALA A 175 8.88 19.37 -8.72
C ALA A 175 7.66 18.63 -9.31
N GLU A 176 7.87 17.83 -10.36
CA GLU A 176 6.83 17.01 -10.99
C GLU A 176 6.21 16.00 -9.99
N ALA A 177 7.04 15.32 -9.20
CA ALA A 177 6.56 14.38 -8.19
C ALA A 177 5.73 15.07 -7.09
N ARG A 178 6.15 16.26 -6.64
CA ARG A 178 5.37 17.04 -5.66
C ARG A 178 4.04 17.50 -6.23
N GLU A 179 4.02 17.95 -7.47
CA GLU A 179 2.78 18.38 -8.13
C GLU A 179 1.81 17.21 -8.32
N ALA A 180 2.31 16.06 -8.79
CA ALA A 180 1.50 14.84 -8.92
C ALA A 180 0.94 14.38 -7.57
N ARG A 181 1.74 14.46 -6.49
CA ARG A 181 1.28 14.17 -5.13
C ARG A 181 0.16 15.12 -4.70
N SER A 182 0.32 16.42 -4.94
CA SER A 182 -0.72 17.41 -4.61
C SER A 182 -2.04 17.11 -5.33
N ARG A 183 -1.98 16.69 -6.60
CA ARG A 183 -3.17 16.26 -7.36
C ARG A 183 -3.82 15.00 -6.75
N TYR A 184 -3.01 14.03 -6.37
CA TYR A 184 -3.50 12.83 -5.68
C TYR A 184 -4.16 13.17 -4.35
N ASP A 185 -3.50 13.98 -3.50
CA ASP A 185 -4.04 14.39 -2.19
C ASP A 185 -5.36 15.16 -2.34
N ALA A 186 -5.46 16.05 -3.34
CA ALA A 186 -6.70 16.77 -3.65
C ALA A 186 -7.83 15.85 -4.12
N ALA A 187 -7.51 14.84 -4.94
CA ALA A 187 -8.49 13.84 -5.38
C ALA A 187 -8.94 12.95 -4.20
N ALA A 188 -8.02 12.56 -3.33
CA ALA A 188 -8.32 11.78 -2.13
C ALA A 188 -9.25 12.54 -1.16
N ALA A 189 -8.99 13.83 -0.95
CA ALA A 189 -9.85 14.69 -0.14
C ALA A 189 -11.28 14.75 -0.68
N LYS A 190 -11.45 14.92 -2.01
CA LYS A 190 -12.78 14.92 -2.64
C LYS A 190 -13.54 13.61 -2.43
N VAL A 191 -12.84 12.47 -2.49
CA VAL A 191 -13.46 11.16 -2.21
C VAL A 191 -13.92 11.07 -0.76
N THR A 192 -13.10 11.55 0.19
CA THR A 192 -13.43 11.57 1.62
C THR A 192 -14.64 12.45 1.90
N ASP A 193 -14.68 13.66 1.35
CA ASP A 193 -15.78 14.61 1.53
C ASP A 193 -17.10 14.06 0.96
N LYS A 194 -17.05 13.41 -0.23
CA LYS A 194 -18.24 12.81 -0.83
C LYS A 194 -18.72 11.58 -0.09
N LYS A 195 -17.84 10.77 0.48
CA LYS A 195 -18.22 9.65 1.37
C LYS A 195 -18.87 10.17 2.65
N ALA A 196 -18.28 11.18 3.28
CA ALA A 196 -18.86 11.82 4.46
C ALA A 196 -20.24 12.45 4.16
N MET A 197 -20.41 13.05 2.98
CA MET A 197 -21.70 13.55 2.52
C MET A 197 -22.73 12.43 2.35
N LEU A 198 -22.35 11.30 1.75
CA LEU A 198 -23.24 10.16 1.58
C LEU A 198 -23.70 9.60 2.93
N GLU A 199 -22.79 9.45 3.88
CA GLU A 199 -23.10 8.99 5.23
C GLU A 199 -24.05 9.96 5.95
N ALA A 200 -23.78 11.26 5.88
CA ALA A 200 -24.67 12.27 6.45
C ALA A 200 -26.06 12.25 5.79
N MET A 201 -26.15 12.05 4.47
CA MET A 201 -27.42 11.89 3.75
C MET A 201 -28.19 10.65 4.19
N ASP A 202 -27.52 9.52 4.35
CA ASP A 202 -28.15 8.27 4.80
C ASP A 202 -28.64 8.44 6.25
N ASN A 203 -27.86 9.01 7.15
CA ASN A 203 -28.24 9.31 8.53
C ASN A 203 -29.44 10.26 8.59
N TYR A 204 -29.44 11.32 7.80
CA TYR A 204 -30.56 12.25 7.71
C TYR A 204 -31.85 11.57 7.23
N ARG A 205 -31.77 10.74 6.19
CA ARG A 205 -32.93 10.03 5.64
C ARG A 205 -33.48 8.99 6.60
N ASN A 206 -32.62 8.28 7.29
CA ASN A 206 -33.03 7.22 8.23
C ASN A 206 -33.74 7.82 9.46
N THR A 207 -33.32 8.98 9.92
CA THR A 207 -33.90 9.65 11.10
C THR A 207 -35.05 10.57 10.76
N TYR A 208 -35.20 11.00 9.48
CA TYR A 208 -36.26 11.92 9.05
C TYR A 208 -37.70 11.46 9.37
N PRO A 209 -38.09 10.16 9.24
CA PRO A 209 -39.42 9.70 9.59
C PRO A 209 -39.77 9.99 11.06
N VAL A 210 -38.83 9.76 11.99
CA VAL A 210 -39.00 10.02 13.42
C VAL A 210 -39.22 11.53 13.66
N ILE A 211 -38.43 12.36 13.02
CA ILE A 211 -38.58 13.84 13.13
C ILE A 211 -39.93 14.30 12.56
N LYS A 212 -40.38 13.68 11.46
CA LYS A 212 -41.70 13.98 10.87
C LYS A 212 -42.83 13.59 11.80
N GLU A 213 -42.76 12.42 12.42
CA GLU A 213 -43.74 11.93 13.39
C GLU A 213 -43.84 12.86 14.61
N TYR A 214 -42.69 13.23 15.18
CA TYR A 214 -42.64 14.19 16.28
C TYR A 214 -43.33 15.52 15.95
N ARG A 215 -43.20 16.04 14.72
CA ARG A 215 -43.86 17.30 14.30
C ARG A 215 -45.38 17.16 14.20
N MET A 216 -45.91 15.98 14.03
CA MET A 216 -47.35 15.70 13.95
C MET A 216 -48.03 15.59 15.33
N ILE A 217 -47.24 15.37 16.40
CA ILE A 217 -47.76 15.29 17.77
C ILE A 217 -48.24 16.69 18.22
N ARG A 218 -49.51 16.80 18.64
CA ARG A 218 -50.08 18.05 19.04
C ARG A 218 -49.94 18.35 20.55
N LYS A 219 -49.97 17.27 21.40
CA LYS A 219 -49.93 17.43 22.86
C LYS A 219 -48.49 17.48 23.36
N GLU A 220 -48.16 18.49 24.13
CA GLU A 220 -46.80 18.72 24.60
C GLU A 220 -46.27 17.59 25.49
N LYS A 221 -47.12 17.02 26.33
CA LYS A 221 -46.78 15.88 27.20
C LYS A 221 -46.38 14.63 26.38
N ASP A 222 -47.05 14.41 25.25
CA ASP A 222 -46.75 13.27 24.36
C ASP A 222 -45.47 13.53 23.53
N LYS A 223 -45.23 14.78 23.14
CA LYS A 223 -43.98 15.23 22.52
C LYS A 223 -42.75 14.98 23.41
N GLN A 224 -42.85 15.32 24.69
CA GLN A 224 -41.73 15.11 25.63
C GLN A 224 -41.42 13.63 25.80
N LYS A 225 -42.47 12.77 25.92
CA LYS A 225 -42.29 11.32 25.99
C LYS A 225 -41.68 10.75 24.71
N PHE A 226 -42.13 11.20 23.55
CA PHE A 226 -41.62 10.77 22.25
C PHE A 226 -40.19 11.20 22.05
N TYR A 227 -39.86 12.45 22.41
CA TYR A 227 -38.47 12.96 22.34
C TYR A 227 -37.55 12.13 23.23
N ALA A 228 -37.92 11.85 24.48
CA ALA A 228 -37.11 11.05 25.38
C ALA A 228 -36.92 9.60 24.89
N ALA A 229 -37.91 9.03 24.18
CA ALA A 229 -37.79 7.71 23.58
C ALA A 229 -36.89 7.66 22.34
N HIS A 230 -36.78 8.77 21.62
CA HIS A 230 -36.04 8.87 20.35
C HIS A 230 -34.90 9.89 20.38
N GLU A 231 -34.36 10.21 21.54
CA GLU A 231 -33.32 11.23 21.71
C GLU A 231 -32.11 11.00 20.78
N ALA A 232 -31.68 9.74 20.62
CA ALA A 232 -30.58 9.39 19.73
C ALA A 232 -30.86 9.77 18.26
N ASP A 233 -32.11 9.57 17.77
CA ASP A 233 -32.48 9.92 16.40
C ASP A 233 -32.44 11.44 16.18
N PHE A 234 -32.82 12.24 17.18
CA PHE A 234 -32.70 13.70 17.12
C PHE A 234 -31.25 14.16 17.06
N ILE A 235 -30.40 13.59 17.91
CA ILE A 235 -28.94 13.90 17.92
C ILE A 235 -28.31 13.56 16.56
N ILE A 236 -28.59 12.37 16.04
CA ILE A 236 -28.07 11.91 14.73
C ILE A 236 -28.57 12.81 13.60
N ASN A 237 -29.86 13.17 13.60
CA ASN A 237 -30.45 14.04 12.58
C ASN A 237 -29.80 15.44 12.57
N ASP A 238 -29.60 16.02 13.74
CA ASP A 238 -28.99 17.35 13.87
C ASP A 238 -27.49 17.33 13.54
N ALA A 239 -26.78 16.25 13.89
CA ALA A 239 -25.40 16.05 13.48
C ALA A 239 -25.29 15.90 11.95
N ALA A 240 -26.17 15.11 11.34
CA ALA A 240 -26.23 14.92 9.89
C ALA A 240 -26.50 16.24 9.15
N LYS A 241 -27.44 17.06 9.62
CA LYS A 241 -27.70 18.40 9.04
C LYS A 241 -26.46 19.28 9.09
N ARG A 242 -25.84 19.41 10.27
CA ARG A 242 -24.62 20.22 10.43
C ARG A 242 -23.50 19.76 9.49
N GLN A 243 -23.35 18.44 9.31
CA GLN A 243 -22.35 17.88 8.43
C GLN A 243 -22.67 18.15 6.95
N LEU A 244 -23.94 18.04 6.54
CA LEU A 244 -24.39 18.39 5.19
C LEU A 244 -24.16 19.88 4.90
N ASP A 245 -24.50 20.76 5.84
CA ASP A 245 -24.28 22.21 5.71
C ASP A 245 -22.77 22.53 5.59
N LYS A 246 -21.93 21.89 6.41
CA LYS A 246 -20.47 22.04 6.37
C LYS A 246 -19.87 21.61 5.04
N LEU A 247 -20.39 20.53 4.45
CA LEU A 247 -19.94 19.98 3.15
C LEU A 247 -20.57 20.69 1.95
N GLY A 248 -21.38 21.74 2.19
CA GLY A 248 -22.03 22.50 1.13
C GLY A 248 -23.06 21.70 0.33
N ALA A 249 -23.76 20.78 0.99
CA ALA A 249 -24.77 19.97 0.32
C ALA A 249 -25.93 20.84 -0.21
N PRO A 250 -26.47 20.54 -1.40
CA PRO A 250 -27.60 21.28 -1.95
C PRO A 250 -28.83 21.11 -1.06
N LYS A 251 -29.71 22.14 -0.99
CA LYS A 251 -30.96 22.10 -0.22
C LYS A 251 -31.84 20.91 -0.59
N GLN A 252 -31.84 20.54 -1.87
CA GLN A 252 -32.48 19.32 -2.36
C GLN A 252 -31.41 18.24 -2.52
N LEU A 253 -31.40 17.27 -1.60
CA LEU A 253 -30.40 16.20 -1.58
C LEU A 253 -30.53 15.32 -2.83
N PRO A 254 -29.39 15.03 -3.51
CA PRO A 254 -29.35 14.16 -4.68
C PRO A 254 -29.76 12.73 -4.33
N LYS A 255 -30.08 11.93 -5.34
CA LYS A 255 -30.38 10.51 -5.11
C LYS A 255 -29.10 9.76 -4.68
N ARG A 256 -29.26 8.80 -3.77
CA ARG A 256 -28.14 7.98 -3.28
C ARG A 256 -27.33 7.36 -4.42
N LYS A 257 -28.00 6.85 -5.46
CA LYS A 257 -27.35 6.25 -6.64
C LYS A 257 -26.45 7.22 -7.39
N GLU A 258 -26.85 8.49 -7.51
CA GLU A 258 -26.07 9.55 -8.17
C GLU A 258 -24.79 9.85 -7.38
N VAL A 259 -24.91 9.98 -6.06
CA VAL A 259 -23.74 10.21 -5.19
C VAL A 259 -22.78 9.04 -5.21
N VAL A 260 -23.28 7.80 -5.19
CA VAL A 260 -22.45 6.60 -5.28
C VAL A 260 -21.72 6.54 -6.63
N ALA A 261 -22.39 6.86 -7.74
CA ALA A 261 -21.74 6.90 -9.06
C ALA A 261 -20.66 7.99 -9.12
N GLU A 262 -20.91 9.16 -8.51
CA GLU A 262 -19.93 10.23 -8.40
C GLU A 262 -18.72 9.81 -7.54
N ILE A 263 -18.93 9.11 -6.43
CA ILE A 263 -17.84 8.54 -5.60
C ILE A 263 -17.01 7.56 -6.41
N GLN A 264 -17.64 6.68 -7.22
CA GLN A 264 -16.91 5.74 -8.06
C GLN A 264 -16.04 6.44 -9.11
N SER A 265 -16.55 7.49 -9.77
CA SER A 265 -15.76 8.29 -10.72
C SER A 265 -14.60 9.01 -10.05
N LEU A 266 -14.80 9.54 -8.84
CA LEU A 266 -13.73 10.18 -8.04
C LEU A 266 -12.68 9.18 -7.57
N ILE A 267 -13.06 7.94 -7.27
CA ILE A 267 -12.11 6.87 -6.94
C ILE A 267 -11.26 6.52 -8.15
N SER A 268 -11.85 6.43 -9.35
CA SER A 268 -11.10 6.20 -10.59
C SER A 268 -10.09 7.31 -10.84
N LEU A 269 -10.52 8.57 -10.72
CA LEU A 269 -9.63 9.74 -10.84
C LEU A 269 -8.51 9.73 -9.78
N LYS A 270 -8.83 9.40 -8.53
CA LYS A 270 -7.82 9.25 -7.46
C LYS A 270 -6.77 8.19 -7.83
N ASN A 271 -7.21 7.05 -8.39
CA ASN A 271 -6.30 5.97 -8.78
C ASN A 271 -5.41 6.37 -9.97
N GLU A 272 -5.94 7.11 -10.94
CA GLU A 272 -5.15 7.68 -12.04
C GLU A 272 -4.09 8.66 -11.51
N CYS A 273 -4.46 9.58 -10.63
CA CYS A 273 -3.53 10.51 -9.98
C CYS A 273 -2.46 9.77 -9.14
N TYR A 274 -2.83 8.66 -8.50
CA TYR A 274 -1.89 7.83 -7.76
C TYR A 274 -0.86 7.16 -8.66
N ASN A 275 -1.29 6.64 -9.81
CA ASN A 275 -0.40 6.03 -10.79
C ASN A 275 0.59 7.06 -11.37
N ASP A 276 0.11 8.25 -11.73
CA ASP A 276 0.95 9.38 -12.17
C ASP A 276 1.97 9.79 -11.09
N TYR A 277 1.53 9.95 -9.85
CA TYR A 277 2.41 10.25 -8.72
C TYR A 277 3.48 9.15 -8.53
N ARG A 278 3.08 7.89 -8.61
CA ARG A 278 3.99 6.76 -8.46
C ARG A 278 5.06 6.74 -9.55
N GLU A 279 4.68 6.90 -10.82
CA GLU A 279 5.61 6.93 -11.94
C GLU A 279 6.65 8.06 -11.78
N LYS A 280 6.19 9.26 -11.44
CA LYS A 280 7.07 10.43 -11.22
C LYS A 280 7.97 10.27 -9.99
N SER A 281 7.45 9.66 -8.93
CA SER A 281 8.23 9.34 -7.73
C SER A 281 9.31 8.30 -8.01
N ASP A 282 8.99 7.25 -8.77
CA ASP A 282 9.96 6.22 -9.17
C ASP A 282 11.07 6.83 -10.05
N ARG A 283 10.72 7.68 -11.01
CA ARG A 283 11.68 8.44 -11.83
C ARG A 283 12.58 9.34 -10.99
N LEU A 284 12.02 10.08 -10.05
CA LEU A 284 12.82 10.89 -9.12
C LEU A 284 13.80 10.02 -8.33
N HIS A 285 13.34 8.87 -7.83
CA HIS A 285 14.17 7.96 -7.05
C HIS A 285 15.34 7.38 -7.86
N GLU A 286 15.10 7.05 -9.13
CA GLU A 286 16.15 6.63 -10.06
C GLU A 286 17.17 7.72 -10.31
N LEU A 287 16.74 8.96 -10.62
CA LEU A 287 17.64 10.09 -10.84
C LEU A 287 18.46 10.43 -9.59
N MET A 288 17.87 10.38 -8.41
CA MET A 288 18.59 10.56 -7.13
C MET A 288 19.63 9.44 -6.90
N THR A 289 19.31 8.21 -7.29
CA THR A 289 20.24 7.09 -7.22
C THR A 289 21.42 7.30 -8.17
N MET A 290 21.16 7.76 -9.40
CA MET A 290 22.18 8.10 -10.38
C MET A 290 23.06 9.26 -9.90
N GLN A 291 22.47 10.32 -9.38
CA GLN A 291 23.19 11.46 -8.81
C GLN A 291 24.14 11.02 -7.68
N ARG A 292 23.66 10.15 -6.79
CA ARG A 292 24.49 9.59 -5.74
C ARG A 292 25.62 8.72 -6.30
N ASN A 293 25.34 7.83 -7.25
CA ASN A 293 26.35 7.01 -7.89
C ASN A 293 27.42 7.87 -8.59
N TYR A 294 26.97 8.93 -9.26
CA TYR A 294 27.85 9.91 -9.90
C TYR A 294 28.77 10.60 -8.87
N GLN A 295 28.21 11.07 -7.75
CA GLN A 295 29.01 11.70 -6.68
C GLN A 295 29.99 10.73 -6.04
N MET A 296 29.63 9.46 -5.88
CA MET A 296 30.54 8.43 -5.34
C MET A 296 31.67 8.05 -6.31
N SER A 297 31.49 8.24 -7.61
CA SER A 297 32.52 7.98 -8.62
C SER A 297 33.50 9.12 -8.80
N MET A 298 33.13 10.33 -8.35
CA MET A 298 34.02 11.47 -8.40
C MET A 298 35.14 11.36 -7.36
N PRO A 299 36.40 11.75 -7.71
CA PRO A 299 37.47 11.78 -6.73
C PRO A 299 37.09 12.72 -5.58
N GLN A 300 36.94 12.18 -4.39
CA GLN A 300 36.72 13.00 -3.20
C GLN A 300 37.98 13.89 -3.00
N PRO A 301 37.80 15.19 -2.78
CA PRO A 301 38.94 16.03 -2.39
C PRO A 301 39.52 15.39 -1.12
N LYS A 302 40.82 15.04 -1.19
CA LYS A 302 41.56 14.50 -0.03
C LYS A 302 41.32 15.48 1.10
N ARG A 303 40.62 15.09 2.16
CA ARG A 303 40.58 15.85 3.40
C ARG A 303 42.02 16.03 3.84
N GLY A 304 42.56 17.27 3.72
CA GLY A 304 43.88 17.62 4.14
C GLY A 304 44.07 17.16 5.59
N ARG A 305 45.03 16.28 5.83
CA ARG A 305 45.57 16.08 7.17
C ARG A 305 46.05 17.44 7.60
N SER A 306 45.40 18.08 8.53
CA SER A 306 45.96 19.18 9.29
C SER A 306 47.23 18.64 9.93
N HIS A 307 48.37 19.07 9.40
CA HIS A 307 49.67 18.98 10.08
C HIS A 307 49.54 19.92 11.30
N GLU A 308 49.16 19.37 12.42
CA GLU A 308 49.55 19.96 13.70
C GLU A 308 51.08 19.76 13.81
N GLN A 309 51.79 20.80 13.44
CA GLN A 309 53.18 20.91 13.77
C GLN A 309 53.29 21.19 15.28
N GLU A 310 53.86 20.24 15.98
CA GLU A 310 54.48 20.46 17.29
C GLU A 310 55.39 21.68 17.24
N ARG A 311 55.19 22.53 18.22
CA ARG A 311 56.27 23.35 18.81
C ARG A 311 56.15 23.27 20.34
#